data_7c0cc63b0b1ec9fdeb11bcf0fa6696dd
#
_entry.id   7c0cc63b0b1ec9fdeb11bcf0fa6696dd
#
_cell.length_a   1.000
_cell.length_b   1.000
_cell.length_c   1.000
_cell.angle_alpha   90.00
_cell.angle_beta   90.00
_cell.angle_gamma   90.00
#
_symmetry.space_group_name_H-M   'P 1'
#
loop_
_entity.id
_entity.type
_entity.pdbx_description
1 polymer ?
#
loop_
_entity_poly.entity_id
_entity_poly.type
_entity_poly.pdbx_seq_one_letter_code
_entity_poly.pdbx_strand_id
1 'polypeptide(L)'
;MDKIKSYAAPMLVVGCVLFGLGSLIVKFVPVGGYAIAFWRLLIASFIFWFLMKLKRQRFPKSRKAMMYAALAGIFLAFDLSFWHESVYAVGPGISTLLNSLQIFFLAAIGYFFFGERQTKLQMLSLFLAVAGVVLISGEELQHNFDGMYGIIIGLISAGLLAASMIMIKKVHEEEPTALFSLMFILSLSGALVLIIPSLIFNSDNLYPTTFRDWGLVFIYGAVMQCVAWGMIAYTIPYLSLGLTGLLLLSEPVVALVIDYFGLDKPINHWQWAGAVLTLVAIYLGTQKSKTS
;
A
#
# COMPACT_ATOMS: atom_id res chain seq x y z
N MET A 1 15.89 18.69 -9.09
CA MET A 1 14.80 18.44 -8.12
C MET A 1 13.41 18.73 -8.71
N ASP A 2 13.23 19.79 -9.48
CA ASP A 2 11.88 20.15 -9.98
C ASP A 2 11.29 19.18 -11.01
N LYS A 3 12.10 18.54 -11.85
CA LYS A 3 11.62 17.50 -12.77
C LYS A 3 11.07 16.26 -12.04
N ILE A 4 11.68 15.84 -10.94
CA ILE A 4 11.21 14.67 -10.18
C ILE A 4 9.87 14.97 -9.52
N LYS A 5 9.69 16.18 -8.97
CA LYS A 5 8.43 16.60 -8.35
C LYS A 5 7.26 16.58 -9.35
N SER A 6 7.50 16.91 -10.62
CA SER A 6 6.44 16.91 -11.64
C SER A 6 5.96 15.50 -12.04
N TYR A 7 6.83 14.49 -11.89
CA TYR A 7 6.50 13.10 -12.22
C TYR A 7 6.10 12.25 -11.00
N ALA A 8 6.23 12.78 -9.77
CA ALA A 8 5.97 12.02 -8.55
C ALA A 8 4.52 11.53 -8.47
N ALA A 9 3.52 12.40 -8.70
CA ALA A 9 2.12 12.00 -8.65
C ALA A 9 1.74 10.98 -9.75
N PRO A 10 2.06 11.19 -11.05
CA PRO A 10 1.84 10.16 -12.07
C PRO A 10 2.55 8.84 -11.77
N MET A 11 3.79 8.89 -11.27
CA MET A 11 4.55 7.69 -10.93
C MET A 11 3.91 6.91 -9.79
N LEU A 12 3.38 7.59 -8.77
CA LEU A 12 2.64 6.96 -7.67
C LEU A 12 1.39 6.26 -8.20
N VAL A 13 0.60 6.92 -9.06
CA VAL A 13 -0.60 6.32 -9.67
C VAL A 13 -0.25 5.08 -10.48
N VAL A 14 0.83 5.11 -11.29
CA VAL A 14 1.31 3.92 -12.01
C VAL A 14 1.69 2.80 -11.03
N GLY A 15 2.35 3.14 -9.92
CA GLY A 15 2.62 2.18 -8.84
C GLY A 15 1.33 1.56 -8.28
N CYS A 16 0.29 2.36 -8.05
CA CYS A 16 -1.01 1.88 -7.58
C CYS A 16 -1.71 0.97 -8.58
N VAL A 17 -1.64 1.29 -9.88
CA VAL A 17 -2.18 0.44 -10.97
C VAL A 17 -1.52 -0.95 -10.93
N LEU A 18 -0.21 -1.00 -10.83
CA LEU A 18 0.52 -2.27 -10.72
C LEU A 18 0.19 -2.98 -9.40
N PHE A 19 0.11 -2.24 -8.30
CA PHE A 19 -0.16 -2.80 -6.98
C PHE A 19 -1.54 -3.45 -6.88
N GLY A 20 -2.56 -2.83 -7.49
CA GLY A 20 -3.93 -3.35 -7.54
C GLY A 20 -4.04 -4.74 -8.21
N LEU A 21 -3.13 -5.07 -9.15
CA LEU A 21 -3.03 -6.42 -9.74
C LEU A 21 -2.64 -7.49 -8.69
N GLY A 22 -2.06 -7.10 -7.57
CA GLY A 22 -1.58 -8.01 -6.54
C GLY A 22 -2.70 -8.74 -5.79
N SER A 23 -3.89 -8.15 -5.67
CA SER A 23 -5.05 -8.76 -5.03
C SER A 23 -5.48 -10.08 -5.70
N LEU A 24 -5.28 -10.20 -7.01
CA LEU A 24 -5.53 -11.44 -7.75
C LEU A 24 -4.61 -12.57 -7.30
N ILE A 25 -3.33 -12.27 -7.05
CA ILE A 25 -2.35 -13.29 -6.65
C ILE A 25 -2.72 -13.86 -5.28
N VAL A 26 -3.08 -13.01 -4.33
CA VAL A 26 -3.49 -13.44 -2.97
C VAL A 26 -4.67 -14.42 -3.02
N LYS A 27 -5.63 -14.19 -3.91
CA LYS A 27 -6.81 -15.06 -4.06
C LYS A 27 -6.47 -16.45 -4.61
N PHE A 28 -5.46 -16.56 -5.47
CA PHE A 28 -5.15 -17.81 -6.20
C PHE A 28 -4.08 -18.67 -5.54
N VAL A 29 -3.34 -18.14 -4.54
CA VAL A 29 -2.25 -18.87 -3.89
C VAL A 29 -2.73 -19.37 -2.52
N PRO A 30 -2.73 -20.71 -2.26
CA PRO A 30 -3.20 -21.28 -1.01
C PRO A 30 -2.12 -21.19 0.09
N VAL A 31 -1.72 -19.99 0.42
CA VAL A 31 -0.72 -19.66 1.48
C VAL A 31 -1.38 -18.71 2.48
N GLY A 32 -1.10 -18.91 3.77
CA GLY A 32 -1.69 -18.07 4.82
C GLY A 32 -1.26 -16.60 4.76
N GLY A 33 -2.05 -15.70 5.35
CA GLY A 33 -1.89 -14.25 5.23
C GLY A 33 -0.53 -13.72 5.70
N TYR A 34 -0.03 -14.23 6.83
CA TYR A 34 1.32 -13.87 7.32
C TYR A 34 2.41 -14.48 6.46
N ALA A 35 2.23 -15.72 6.01
CA ALA A 35 3.22 -16.44 5.21
C ALA A 35 3.38 -15.81 3.81
N ILE A 36 2.30 -15.42 3.13
CA ILE A 36 2.40 -14.78 1.82
C ILE A 36 3.03 -13.38 1.93
N ALA A 37 2.76 -12.63 3.01
CA ALA A 37 3.44 -11.36 3.30
C ALA A 37 4.94 -11.57 3.56
N PHE A 38 5.29 -12.61 4.32
CA PHE A 38 6.69 -13.01 4.57
C PHE A 38 7.43 -13.30 3.26
N TRP A 39 6.90 -14.19 2.42
CA TRP A 39 7.53 -14.55 1.15
C TRP A 39 7.66 -13.36 0.20
N ARG A 40 6.64 -12.51 0.11
CA ARG A 40 6.67 -11.27 -0.67
C ARG A 40 7.85 -10.39 -0.27
N LEU A 41 8.00 -10.11 1.03
CA LEU A 41 9.06 -9.25 1.54
C LEU A 41 10.43 -9.92 1.47
N LEU A 42 10.52 -11.22 1.71
CA LEU A 42 11.77 -11.97 1.59
C LEU A 42 12.32 -11.93 0.16
N ILE A 43 11.48 -12.26 -0.83
CA ILE A 43 11.87 -12.21 -2.25
C ILE A 43 12.31 -10.80 -2.63
N ALA A 44 11.54 -9.79 -2.21
CA ALA A 44 11.89 -8.40 -2.48
C ALA A 44 13.21 -8.01 -1.83
N SER A 45 13.51 -8.49 -0.61
CA SER A 45 14.77 -8.19 0.06
C SER A 45 15.98 -8.69 -0.74
N PHE A 46 15.90 -9.91 -1.31
CA PHE A 46 16.97 -10.44 -2.17
C PHE A 46 17.13 -9.62 -3.45
N ILE A 47 16.03 -9.25 -4.10
CA ILE A 47 16.07 -8.44 -5.32
C ILE A 47 16.66 -7.06 -5.04
N PHE A 48 16.22 -6.38 -3.98
CA PHE A 48 16.74 -5.08 -3.60
C PHE A 48 18.20 -5.12 -3.14
N TRP A 49 18.62 -6.18 -2.45
CA TRP A 49 20.02 -6.40 -2.12
C TRP A 49 20.88 -6.50 -3.38
N PHE A 50 20.44 -7.30 -4.35
CA PHE A 50 21.14 -7.44 -5.63
C PHE A 50 21.22 -6.10 -6.39
N LEU A 51 20.09 -5.38 -6.51
CA LEU A 51 20.03 -4.07 -7.17
C LEU A 51 20.88 -3.01 -6.44
N MET A 52 20.88 -3.02 -5.12
CA MET A 52 21.71 -2.14 -4.30
C MET A 52 23.19 -2.38 -4.59
N LYS A 53 23.63 -3.65 -4.65
CA LYS A 53 25.01 -4.02 -4.98
C LYS A 53 25.38 -3.64 -6.42
N LEU A 54 24.49 -3.95 -7.39
CA LEU A 54 24.69 -3.63 -8.81
C LEU A 54 24.84 -2.12 -9.05
N LYS A 55 24.03 -1.31 -8.39
CA LYS A 55 24.08 0.17 -8.46
C LYS A 55 25.07 0.80 -7.48
N ARG A 56 25.83 -0.01 -6.74
CA ARG A 56 26.82 0.44 -5.75
C ARG A 56 26.25 1.44 -4.73
N GLN A 57 24.98 1.28 -4.39
CA GLN A 57 24.33 2.12 -3.37
C GLN A 57 24.87 1.74 -1.98
N ARG A 58 24.95 2.75 -1.10
CA ARG A 58 25.43 2.56 0.28
C ARG A 58 24.25 2.61 1.25
N PHE A 59 24.41 1.96 2.39
CA PHE A 59 23.49 2.10 3.50
C PHE A 59 23.52 3.53 4.05
N PRO A 60 22.41 4.01 4.63
CA PRO A 60 22.40 5.28 5.36
C PRO A 60 23.44 5.23 6.48
N LYS A 61 24.11 6.37 6.71
CA LYS A 61 25.09 6.49 7.79
C LYS A 61 24.43 6.74 9.14
N SER A 62 23.32 7.47 9.13
CA SER A 62 22.53 7.75 10.32
C SER A 62 21.88 6.48 10.89
N ARG A 63 22.16 6.19 12.16
CA ARG A 63 21.48 5.11 12.89
C ARG A 63 19.96 5.35 12.97
N LYS A 64 19.54 6.62 13.06
CA LYS A 64 18.11 6.98 13.08
C LYS A 64 17.46 6.68 11.73
N ALA A 65 18.12 7.00 10.61
CA ALA A 65 17.61 6.67 9.27
C ALA A 65 17.48 5.15 9.09
N MET A 66 18.45 4.35 9.53
CA MET A 66 18.34 2.88 9.52
C MET A 66 17.19 2.38 10.40
N MET A 67 17.02 2.96 11.59
CA MET A 67 15.91 2.60 12.48
C MET A 67 14.55 2.93 11.85
N TYR A 68 14.39 4.12 11.26
CA TYR A 68 13.15 4.48 10.58
C TYR A 68 12.87 3.58 9.38
N ALA A 69 13.89 3.20 8.60
CA ALA A 69 13.75 2.26 7.49
C ALA A 69 13.32 0.86 7.98
N ALA A 70 13.88 0.38 9.09
CA ALA A 70 13.49 -0.89 9.68
C ALA A 70 12.07 -0.84 10.25
N LEU A 71 11.68 0.24 10.95
CA LEU A 71 10.33 0.44 11.44
C LEU A 71 9.31 0.53 10.30
N ALA A 72 9.66 1.18 9.19
CA ALA A 72 8.82 1.21 7.99
C ALA A 72 8.52 -0.20 7.48
N GLY A 73 9.53 -1.07 7.48
CA GLY A 73 9.37 -2.47 7.08
C GLY A 73 8.53 -3.29 8.05
N ILE A 74 8.72 -3.11 9.35
CA ILE A 74 7.93 -3.79 10.39
C ILE A 74 6.45 -3.38 10.28
N PHE A 75 6.16 -2.08 10.16
CA PHE A 75 4.78 -1.61 9.98
C PHE A 75 4.16 -2.11 8.68
N LEU A 76 4.89 -2.10 7.56
CA LEU A 76 4.40 -2.65 6.29
C LEU A 76 4.14 -4.15 6.38
N ALA A 77 4.97 -4.90 7.09
CA ALA A 77 4.83 -6.34 7.25
C ALA A 77 3.52 -6.71 7.99
N PHE A 78 3.24 -6.02 9.09
CA PHE A 78 1.99 -6.22 9.82
C PHE A 78 0.79 -5.66 9.07
N ASP A 79 0.92 -4.53 8.36
CA ASP A 79 -0.13 -4.04 7.47
C ASP A 79 -0.52 -5.11 6.45
N LEU A 80 0.43 -5.63 5.69
CA LEU A 80 0.18 -6.67 4.69
C LEU A 80 -0.48 -7.91 5.31
N SER A 81 0.02 -8.38 6.45
CA SER A 81 -0.53 -9.56 7.10
C SER A 81 -1.98 -9.33 7.56
N PHE A 82 -2.26 -8.20 8.20
CA PHE A 82 -3.59 -7.86 8.69
C PHE A 82 -4.57 -7.57 7.55
N TRP A 83 -4.08 -6.95 6.48
CA TRP A 83 -4.89 -6.77 5.27
C TRP A 83 -5.28 -8.12 4.65
N HIS A 84 -4.34 -9.08 4.53
CA HIS A 84 -4.65 -10.42 4.03
C HIS A 84 -5.68 -11.14 4.92
N GLU A 85 -5.49 -11.12 6.24
CA GLU A 85 -6.43 -11.71 7.19
C GLU A 85 -7.81 -11.02 7.12
N SER A 86 -7.85 -9.70 6.95
CA SER A 86 -9.10 -8.96 6.73
C SER A 86 -9.77 -9.40 5.42
N VAL A 87 -9.00 -9.58 4.33
CA VAL A 87 -9.53 -10.10 3.05
C VAL A 87 -10.18 -11.47 3.22
N TYR A 88 -9.58 -12.35 4.02
CA TYR A 88 -10.17 -13.67 4.29
C TYR A 88 -11.43 -13.60 5.15
N ALA A 89 -11.50 -12.67 6.09
CA ALA A 89 -12.60 -12.53 7.04
C ALA A 89 -13.83 -11.80 6.46
N VAL A 90 -13.63 -10.68 5.76
CA VAL A 90 -14.73 -9.80 5.31
C VAL A 90 -14.76 -9.55 3.80
N GLY A 91 -13.85 -10.19 3.06
CA GLY A 91 -13.76 -10.04 1.62
C GLY A 91 -12.89 -8.86 1.16
N PRO A 92 -12.44 -8.90 -0.11
CA PRO A 92 -11.47 -7.95 -0.64
C PRO A 92 -11.99 -6.51 -0.72
N GLY A 93 -13.25 -6.29 -1.03
CA GLY A 93 -13.82 -4.95 -1.14
C GLY A 93 -13.91 -4.23 0.19
N ILE A 94 -14.40 -4.90 1.25
CA ILE A 94 -14.46 -4.31 2.60
C ILE A 94 -13.04 -4.06 3.13
N SER A 95 -12.13 -5.01 2.96
CA SER A 95 -10.73 -4.84 3.38
C SER A 95 -10.05 -3.68 2.66
N THR A 96 -10.26 -3.51 1.37
CA THR A 96 -9.73 -2.40 0.58
C THR A 96 -10.34 -1.07 1.02
N LEU A 97 -11.65 -1.04 1.33
CA LEU A 97 -12.30 0.14 1.91
C LEU A 97 -11.67 0.52 3.25
N LEU A 98 -11.50 -0.44 4.16
CA LEU A 98 -10.91 -0.20 5.47
C LEU A 98 -9.47 0.30 5.34
N ASN A 99 -8.66 -0.33 4.50
CA ASN A 99 -7.29 0.09 4.24
C ASN A 99 -7.21 1.49 3.61
N SER A 100 -8.20 1.87 2.79
CA SER A 100 -8.30 3.22 2.21
C SER A 100 -8.45 4.34 3.26
N LEU A 101 -8.90 4.02 4.48
CA LEU A 101 -9.00 4.98 5.58
C LEU A 101 -7.62 5.45 6.08
N GLN A 102 -6.52 4.84 5.65
CA GLN A 102 -5.15 5.33 5.86
C GLN A 102 -4.97 6.80 5.47
N ILE A 103 -5.75 7.29 4.50
CA ILE A 103 -5.70 8.68 4.05
C ILE A 103 -5.97 9.69 5.17
N PHE A 104 -6.90 9.36 6.08
CA PHE A 104 -7.19 10.21 7.22
C PHE A 104 -6.05 10.21 8.24
N PHE A 105 -5.41 9.04 8.47
CA PHE A 105 -4.21 8.97 9.32
C PHE A 105 -3.06 9.78 8.72
N LEU A 106 -2.81 9.65 7.40
CA LEU A 106 -1.76 10.41 6.72
C LEU A 106 -2.04 11.91 6.74
N ALA A 107 -3.28 12.33 6.47
CA ALA A 107 -3.67 13.75 6.49
C ALA A 107 -3.54 14.35 7.89
N ALA A 108 -4.02 13.65 8.92
CA ALA A 108 -3.93 14.09 10.31
C ALA A 108 -2.48 14.20 10.77
N ILE A 109 -1.67 13.17 10.55
CA ILE A 109 -0.25 13.16 10.95
C ILE A 109 0.54 14.20 10.14
N GLY A 110 0.26 14.35 8.84
CA GLY A 110 0.83 15.41 8.01
C GLY A 110 0.58 16.79 8.61
N TYR A 111 -0.64 17.05 9.06
CA TYR A 111 -1.00 18.31 9.72
C TYR A 111 -0.30 18.50 11.06
N PHE A 112 -0.41 17.53 11.99
CA PHE A 112 0.07 17.69 13.37
C PHE A 112 1.60 17.60 13.50
N PHE A 113 2.26 16.75 12.73
CA PHE A 113 3.69 16.44 12.92
C PHE A 113 4.60 17.01 11.82
N PHE A 114 4.08 17.29 10.63
CA PHE A 114 4.86 17.78 9.49
C PHE A 114 4.46 19.21 9.08
N GLY A 115 3.50 19.83 9.78
CA GLY A 115 3.02 21.17 9.47
C GLY A 115 2.36 21.31 8.10
N GLU A 116 1.92 20.21 7.51
CA GLU A 116 1.25 20.20 6.21
C GLU A 116 -0.16 20.77 6.35
N ARG A 117 -0.41 21.94 5.71
CA ARG A 117 -1.74 22.55 5.71
C ARG A 117 -2.54 22.02 4.51
N GLN A 118 -3.62 21.32 4.80
CA GLN A 118 -4.56 20.89 3.79
C GLN A 118 -5.46 22.07 3.39
N THR A 119 -5.62 22.29 2.08
CA THR A 119 -6.60 23.28 1.59
C THR A 119 -8.02 22.76 1.79
N LYS A 120 -9.02 23.66 1.80
CA LYS A 120 -10.44 23.25 1.87
C LYS A 120 -10.81 22.29 0.73
N LEU A 121 -10.25 22.52 -0.47
CA LEU A 121 -10.47 21.66 -1.63
C LEU A 121 -9.88 20.26 -1.41
N GLN A 122 -8.66 20.17 -0.84
CA GLN A 122 -8.05 18.89 -0.49
C GLN A 122 -8.87 18.15 0.57
N MET A 123 -9.32 18.84 1.62
CA MET A 123 -10.21 18.22 2.63
C MET A 123 -11.50 17.69 2.00
N LEU A 124 -12.15 18.46 1.15
CA LEU A 124 -13.34 18.01 0.42
C LEU A 124 -13.02 16.78 -0.45
N SER A 125 -11.88 16.80 -1.16
CA SER A 125 -11.44 15.68 -2.00
C SER A 125 -11.22 14.39 -1.21
N LEU A 126 -10.69 14.47 0.03
CA LEU A 126 -10.53 13.30 0.89
C LEU A 126 -11.89 12.62 1.17
N PHE A 127 -12.90 13.42 1.56
CA PHE A 127 -14.24 12.87 1.85
C PHE A 127 -14.92 12.32 0.61
N LEU A 128 -14.83 13.05 -0.52
CA LEU A 128 -15.41 12.58 -1.80
C LEU A 128 -14.75 11.29 -2.28
N ALA A 129 -13.43 11.16 -2.15
CA ALA A 129 -12.71 9.97 -2.56
C ALA A 129 -13.12 8.75 -1.71
N VAL A 130 -13.22 8.91 -0.38
CA VAL A 130 -13.68 7.83 0.50
C VAL A 130 -15.14 7.47 0.22
N ALA A 131 -16.01 8.47 -0.02
CA ALA A 131 -17.40 8.20 -0.43
C ALA A 131 -17.45 7.40 -1.74
N GLY A 132 -16.57 7.70 -2.70
CA GLY A 132 -16.43 6.91 -3.93
C GLY A 132 -15.99 5.47 -3.66
N VAL A 133 -15.03 5.24 -2.76
CA VAL A 133 -14.61 3.88 -2.37
C VAL A 133 -15.73 3.12 -1.65
N VAL A 134 -16.49 3.79 -0.80
CA VAL A 134 -17.70 3.20 -0.16
C VAL A 134 -18.71 2.73 -1.22
N LEU A 135 -18.95 3.52 -2.28
CA LEU A 135 -19.84 3.11 -3.38
C LEU A 135 -19.25 1.92 -4.17
N ILE A 136 -17.94 1.85 -4.38
CA ILE A 136 -17.28 0.70 -5.03
C ILE A 136 -17.49 -0.58 -4.21
N SER A 137 -17.35 -0.49 -2.90
CA SER A 137 -17.39 -1.64 -1.97
C SER A 137 -18.81 -1.99 -1.50
N GLY A 138 -19.83 -1.19 -1.87
CA GLY A 138 -21.17 -1.21 -1.27
C GLY A 138 -21.90 -2.55 -1.36
N GLU A 139 -21.67 -3.32 -2.43
CA GLU A 139 -22.31 -4.63 -2.61
C GLU A 139 -21.72 -5.67 -1.67
N GLU A 140 -20.41 -5.66 -1.46
CA GLU A 140 -19.73 -6.56 -0.53
C GLU A 140 -20.04 -6.22 0.93
N LEU A 141 -20.26 -4.92 1.24
CA LEU A 141 -20.69 -4.46 2.56
C LEU A 141 -22.04 -5.07 2.98
N GLN A 142 -22.97 -5.30 2.03
CA GLN A 142 -24.28 -5.86 2.34
C GLN A 142 -24.25 -7.36 2.67
N HIS A 143 -23.24 -8.08 2.19
CA HIS A 143 -23.20 -9.55 2.28
C HIS A 143 -22.22 -10.10 3.33
N ASN A 144 -21.24 -9.32 3.79
CA ASN A 144 -20.13 -9.81 4.61
C ASN A 144 -19.90 -9.02 5.92
N PHE A 145 -20.95 -8.37 6.47
CA PHE A 145 -20.79 -7.48 7.63
C PHE A 145 -20.61 -8.22 8.98
N ASP A 146 -20.66 -9.57 9.01
CA ASP A 146 -20.58 -10.36 10.26
C ASP A 146 -19.17 -10.52 10.83
N GLY A 147 -18.15 -9.97 10.15
CA GLY A 147 -16.76 -10.16 10.52
C GLY A 147 -16.17 -9.01 11.36
N MET A 148 -16.62 -8.79 12.60
CA MET A 148 -16.06 -7.76 13.49
C MET A 148 -14.52 -7.86 13.61
N TYR A 149 -13.99 -9.08 13.66
CA TYR A 149 -12.54 -9.32 13.64
C TYR A 149 -11.88 -8.75 12.38
N GLY A 150 -12.42 -9.08 11.19
CA GLY A 150 -11.90 -8.60 9.91
C GLY A 150 -11.94 -7.06 9.79
N ILE A 151 -12.98 -6.42 10.34
CA ILE A 151 -13.11 -4.96 10.36
C ILE A 151 -12.02 -4.33 11.25
N ILE A 152 -11.84 -4.86 12.46
CA ILE A 152 -10.85 -4.31 13.41
C ILE A 152 -9.44 -4.43 12.84
N ILE A 153 -9.05 -5.61 12.34
CA ILE A 153 -7.70 -5.79 11.80
C ILE A 153 -7.47 -4.99 10.51
N GLY A 154 -8.52 -4.82 9.68
CA GLY A 154 -8.46 -3.96 8.50
C GLY A 154 -8.23 -2.48 8.84
N LEU A 155 -8.86 -1.97 9.89
CA LEU A 155 -8.59 -0.62 10.41
C LEU A 155 -7.19 -0.47 10.98
N ILE A 156 -6.71 -1.49 11.71
CA ILE A 156 -5.33 -1.50 12.24
C ILE A 156 -4.33 -1.52 11.07
N SER A 157 -4.60 -2.31 10.03
CA SER A 157 -3.81 -2.35 8.79
C SER A 157 -3.67 -0.96 8.18
N ALA A 158 -4.76 -0.20 8.02
CA ALA A 158 -4.71 1.17 7.51
C ALA A 158 -3.79 2.09 8.34
N GLY A 159 -3.84 1.99 9.66
CA GLY A 159 -2.94 2.72 10.56
C GLY A 159 -1.48 2.32 10.40
N LEU A 160 -1.20 1.03 10.25
CA LEU A 160 0.14 0.49 10.04
C LEU A 160 0.73 0.88 8.69
N LEU A 161 -0.08 0.88 7.63
CA LEU A 161 0.34 1.37 6.31
C LEU A 161 0.71 2.85 6.36
N ALA A 162 -0.13 3.68 7.00
CA ALA A 162 0.18 5.09 7.23
C ALA A 162 1.49 5.26 8.03
N ALA A 163 1.68 4.48 9.10
CA ALA A 163 2.90 4.50 9.90
C ALA A 163 4.15 4.13 9.08
N SER A 164 4.06 3.11 8.22
CA SER A 164 5.13 2.74 7.30
C SER A 164 5.55 3.89 6.39
N MET A 165 4.58 4.56 5.76
CA MET A 165 4.83 5.70 4.87
C MET A 165 5.45 6.90 5.59
N ILE A 166 5.00 7.16 6.82
CA ILE A 166 5.56 8.22 7.65
C ILE A 166 7.02 7.91 7.99
N MET A 167 7.35 6.65 8.31
CA MET A 167 8.73 6.26 8.56
C MET A 167 9.61 6.41 7.31
N ILE A 168 9.11 6.05 6.12
CA ILE A 168 9.81 6.30 4.85
C ILE A 168 10.10 7.80 4.67
N LYS A 169 9.13 8.67 4.94
CA LYS A 169 9.33 10.13 4.88
C LYS A 169 10.40 10.57 5.87
N LYS A 170 10.36 10.10 7.10
CA LYS A 170 11.35 10.40 8.15
C LYS A 170 12.76 9.94 7.81
N VAL A 171 12.93 8.81 7.10
CA VAL A 171 14.25 8.41 6.59
C VAL A 171 14.86 9.50 5.73
N HIS A 172 14.08 10.04 4.79
CA HIS A 172 14.58 11.06 3.85
C HIS A 172 14.76 12.45 4.48
N GLU A 173 14.03 12.75 5.56
CA GLU A 173 14.25 13.96 6.36
C GLU A 173 15.53 13.87 7.17
N GLU A 174 15.86 12.70 7.72
CA GLU A 174 17.09 12.48 8.49
C GLU A 174 18.32 12.42 7.58
N GLU A 175 18.26 11.64 6.49
CA GLU A 175 19.35 11.46 5.54
C GLU A 175 18.80 11.09 4.15
N PRO A 176 19.17 11.80 3.07
CA PRO A 176 18.83 11.39 1.71
C PRO A 176 19.33 9.97 1.42
N THR A 177 18.44 9.01 1.37
CA THR A 177 18.77 7.60 1.25
C THR A 177 18.41 7.08 -0.13
N ALA A 178 19.35 6.30 -0.72
CA ALA A 178 19.13 5.67 -2.02
C ALA A 178 18.00 4.62 -1.95
N LEU A 179 17.15 4.58 -2.98
CA LEU A 179 15.93 3.76 -3.00
C LEU A 179 16.19 2.30 -2.68
N PHE A 180 17.14 1.64 -3.37
CA PHE A 180 17.34 0.20 -3.19
C PHE A 180 17.90 -0.14 -1.81
N SER A 181 18.70 0.75 -1.22
CA SER A 181 19.18 0.59 0.14
C SER A 181 18.05 0.71 1.16
N LEU A 182 17.17 1.71 1.01
CA LEU A 182 15.98 1.87 1.84
C LEU A 182 15.06 0.65 1.74
N MET A 183 14.73 0.25 0.51
CA MET A 183 13.80 -0.85 0.25
C MET A 183 14.37 -2.21 0.68
N PHE A 184 15.69 -2.40 0.63
CA PHE A 184 16.32 -3.59 1.20
C PHE A 184 16.13 -3.68 2.71
N ILE A 185 16.46 -2.60 3.45
CA ILE A 185 16.30 -2.57 4.91
C ILE A 185 14.82 -2.80 5.27
N LEU A 186 13.92 -2.09 4.63
CA LEU A 186 12.47 -2.19 4.82
C LEU A 186 11.98 -3.62 4.58
N SER A 187 12.31 -4.21 3.42
CA SER A 187 11.82 -5.55 3.07
C SER A 187 12.45 -6.64 3.95
N LEU A 188 13.73 -6.51 4.28
CA LEU A 188 14.40 -7.47 5.15
C LEU A 188 13.84 -7.43 6.58
N SER A 189 13.71 -6.24 7.18
CA SER A 189 13.16 -6.11 8.53
C SER A 189 11.73 -6.60 8.62
N GLY A 190 10.92 -6.32 7.59
CA GLY A 190 9.55 -6.84 7.49
C GLY A 190 9.50 -8.36 7.35
N ALA A 191 10.37 -8.96 6.52
CA ALA A 191 10.46 -10.42 6.42
C ALA A 191 10.88 -11.05 7.75
N LEU A 192 11.91 -10.52 8.40
CA LEU A 192 12.42 -11.06 9.66
C LEU A 192 11.37 -11.04 10.78
N VAL A 193 10.59 -9.96 10.91
CA VAL A 193 9.55 -9.88 11.95
C VAL A 193 8.41 -10.85 11.72
N LEU A 194 8.13 -11.22 10.46
CA LEU A 194 7.05 -12.15 10.13
C LEU A 194 7.43 -13.64 10.26
N ILE A 195 8.68 -13.99 10.52
CA ILE A 195 9.09 -15.39 10.70
C ILE A 195 8.25 -16.06 11.80
N ILE A 196 8.21 -15.46 12.99
CA ILE A 196 7.49 -16.03 14.13
C ILE A 196 5.97 -16.05 13.89
N PRO A 197 5.30 -14.95 13.50
CA PRO A 197 3.87 -15.00 13.18
C PRO A 197 3.50 -16.01 12.10
N SER A 198 4.30 -16.13 11.03
CA SER A 198 4.04 -17.11 9.96
C SER A 198 4.11 -18.54 10.47
N LEU A 199 5.06 -18.87 11.35
CA LEU A 199 5.19 -20.20 11.95
C LEU A 199 4.06 -20.49 12.93
N ILE A 200 3.55 -19.50 13.66
CA ILE A 200 2.48 -19.72 14.66
C ILE A 200 1.11 -19.78 13.99
N PHE A 201 0.79 -18.84 13.10
CA PHE A 201 -0.57 -18.69 12.58
C PHE A 201 -0.79 -19.40 11.24
N ASN A 202 0.26 -19.73 10.50
CA ASN A 202 0.17 -20.34 9.17
C ASN A 202 1.04 -21.59 9.02
N SER A 203 1.27 -22.34 10.09
CA SER A 203 2.09 -23.58 10.06
C SER A 203 1.68 -24.56 8.96
N ASP A 204 0.39 -24.72 8.74
CA ASP A 204 -0.18 -25.68 7.77
C ASP A 204 -0.13 -25.18 6.33
N ASN A 205 -0.08 -23.84 6.13
CA ASN A 205 -0.06 -23.16 4.83
C ASN A 205 1.13 -22.19 4.73
N LEU A 206 2.31 -22.61 5.19
CA LEU A 206 3.49 -21.75 5.31
C LEU A 206 4.15 -21.46 3.96
N TYR A 207 4.09 -22.40 3.02
CA TYR A 207 4.80 -22.28 1.73
C TYR A 207 3.94 -22.77 0.56
N PRO A 208 4.18 -22.22 -0.65
CA PRO A 208 3.52 -22.68 -1.86
C PRO A 208 3.84 -24.16 -2.15
N THR A 209 2.84 -24.92 -2.53
CA THR A 209 3.00 -26.37 -2.75
C THR A 209 3.28 -26.74 -4.21
N THR A 210 2.84 -25.89 -5.16
CA THR A 210 3.04 -26.14 -6.59
C THR A 210 4.06 -25.19 -7.20
N PHE A 211 4.67 -25.59 -8.31
CA PHE A 211 5.57 -24.71 -9.07
C PHE A 211 4.87 -23.44 -9.60
N ARG A 212 3.58 -23.54 -9.95
CA ARG A 212 2.75 -22.41 -10.34
C ARG A 212 2.63 -21.41 -9.18
N ASP A 213 2.33 -21.88 -7.98
CA ASP A 213 2.15 -21.01 -6.80
C ASP A 213 3.46 -20.30 -6.43
N TRP A 214 4.60 -21.01 -6.51
CA TRP A 214 5.92 -20.39 -6.36
C TRP A 214 6.17 -19.28 -7.39
N GLY A 215 5.77 -19.52 -8.66
CA GLY A 215 5.84 -18.50 -9.71
C GLY A 215 4.99 -17.27 -9.38
N LEU A 216 3.76 -17.46 -8.90
CA LEU A 216 2.86 -16.36 -8.50
C LEU A 216 3.40 -15.59 -7.30
N VAL A 217 3.91 -16.27 -6.27
CA VAL A 217 4.53 -15.64 -5.09
C VAL A 217 5.80 -14.88 -5.48
N PHE A 218 6.60 -15.42 -6.40
CA PHE A 218 7.76 -14.70 -6.94
C PHE A 218 7.35 -13.42 -7.68
N ILE A 219 6.33 -13.47 -8.54
CA ILE A 219 5.77 -12.29 -9.22
C ILE A 219 5.26 -11.30 -8.18
N TYR A 220 4.60 -11.77 -7.13
CA TYR A 220 4.10 -10.92 -6.04
C TYR A 220 5.22 -10.15 -5.34
N GLY A 221 6.33 -10.81 -5.02
CA GLY A 221 7.50 -10.15 -4.45
C GLY A 221 8.26 -9.26 -5.45
N ALA A 222 8.46 -9.74 -6.69
CA ALA A 222 9.26 -9.02 -7.67
C ALA A 222 8.52 -7.83 -8.29
N VAL A 223 7.24 -7.98 -8.65
CA VAL A 223 6.50 -6.92 -9.33
C VAL A 223 5.78 -6.02 -8.32
N MET A 224 4.97 -6.61 -7.42
CA MET A 224 4.15 -5.80 -6.51
C MET A 224 4.98 -5.13 -5.42
N GLN A 225 6.01 -5.80 -4.87
CA GLN A 225 6.86 -5.19 -3.85
C GLN A 225 8.02 -4.40 -4.44
N CYS A 226 8.74 -4.93 -5.44
CA CYS A 226 9.91 -4.22 -5.93
C CYS A 226 9.55 -3.11 -6.91
N VAL A 227 8.66 -3.35 -7.87
CA VAL A 227 8.31 -2.33 -8.86
C VAL A 227 7.23 -1.41 -8.31
N ALA A 228 6.04 -1.93 -8.00
CA ALA A 228 4.90 -1.11 -7.62
C ALA A 228 5.14 -0.36 -6.30
N TRP A 229 5.43 -1.08 -5.21
CA TRP A 229 5.71 -0.44 -3.93
C TRP A 229 7.00 0.40 -3.95
N GLY A 230 8.02 -0.04 -4.70
CA GLY A 230 9.24 0.76 -4.93
C GLY A 230 8.95 2.10 -5.59
N MET A 231 8.06 2.17 -6.58
CA MET A 231 7.62 3.42 -7.20
C MET A 231 6.87 4.30 -6.19
N ILE A 232 5.94 3.73 -5.43
CA ILE A 232 5.20 4.45 -4.38
C ILE A 232 6.18 5.02 -3.35
N ALA A 233 7.05 4.19 -2.77
CA ALA A 233 8.01 4.60 -1.75
C ALA A 233 8.99 5.68 -2.25
N TYR A 234 9.41 5.59 -3.51
CA TYR A 234 10.26 6.61 -4.14
C TYR A 234 9.61 7.98 -4.19
N THR A 235 8.28 8.05 -4.33
CA THR A 235 7.56 9.32 -4.49
C THR A 235 7.17 9.98 -3.17
N ILE A 236 7.08 9.22 -2.07
CA ILE A 236 6.66 9.73 -0.75
C ILE A 236 7.44 10.98 -0.29
N PRO A 237 8.77 11.07 -0.43
CA PRO A 237 9.51 12.26 0.01
C PRO A 237 9.20 13.54 -0.78
N TYR A 238 8.63 13.39 -1.97
CA TYR A 238 8.37 14.52 -2.89
C TYR A 238 6.93 15.01 -2.83
N LEU A 239 6.05 14.30 -2.14
CA LEU A 239 4.62 14.60 -2.00
C LEU A 239 4.27 14.90 -0.55
N SER A 240 3.17 15.65 -0.33
CA SER A 240 2.58 15.74 1.00
C SER A 240 1.94 14.39 1.39
N LEU A 241 1.89 14.08 2.68
CA LEU A 241 1.27 12.84 3.15
C LEU A 241 -0.21 12.74 2.77
N GLY A 242 -0.94 13.87 2.89
CA GLY A 242 -2.34 13.92 2.47
C GLY A 242 -2.53 13.66 0.97
N LEU A 243 -1.67 14.22 0.10
CA LEU A 243 -1.73 13.95 -1.34
C LEU A 243 -1.31 12.52 -1.66
N THR A 244 -0.30 11.99 -0.98
CA THR A 244 0.10 10.58 -1.12
C THR A 244 -1.06 9.65 -0.82
N GLY A 245 -1.73 9.84 0.33
CA GLY A 245 -2.91 9.06 0.70
C GLY A 245 -4.05 9.17 -0.30
N LEU A 246 -4.32 10.39 -0.82
CA LEU A 246 -5.35 10.59 -1.83
C LEU A 246 -5.06 9.84 -3.14
N LEU A 247 -3.82 9.89 -3.62
CA LEU A 247 -3.42 9.20 -4.85
C LEU A 247 -3.48 7.67 -4.71
N LEU A 248 -3.23 7.13 -3.52
CA LEU A 248 -3.37 5.70 -3.26
C LEU A 248 -4.80 5.18 -3.43
N LEU A 249 -5.82 6.04 -3.30
CA LEU A 249 -7.20 5.66 -3.57
C LEU A 249 -7.48 5.39 -5.06
N SER A 250 -6.51 5.54 -5.95
CA SER A 250 -6.59 5.01 -7.31
C SER A 250 -6.55 3.47 -7.34
N GLU A 251 -5.99 2.80 -6.32
CA GLU A 251 -5.91 1.35 -6.23
C GLU A 251 -7.27 0.64 -6.27
N PRO A 252 -8.27 0.99 -5.42
CA PRO A 252 -9.59 0.37 -5.48
C PRO A 252 -10.32 0.61 -6.80
N VAL A 253 -10.08 1.74 -7.47
CA VAL A 253 -10.63 2.00 -8.80
C VAL A 253 -10.02 1.05 -9.84
N VAL A 254 -8.70 0.85 -9.77
CA VAL A 254 -8.00 -0.10 -10.65
C VAL A 254 -8.45 -1.52 -10.40
N ALA A 255 -8.61 -1.92 -9.13
CA ALA A 255 -9.11 -3.24 -8.76
C ALA A 255 -10.51 -3.49 -9.37
N LEU A 256 -11.41 -2.50 -9.32
CA LEU A 256 -12.73 -2.58 -9.96
C LEU A 256 -12.64 -2.79 -11.48
N VAL A 257 -11.77 -2.05 -12.16
CA VAL A 257 -11.56 -2.17 -13.61
C VAL A 257 -11.02 -3.56 -13.97
N ILE A 258 -10.11 -4.09 -13.16
CA ILE A 258 -9.56 -5.43 -13.34
C ILE A 258 -10.64 -6.50 -13.10
N ASP A 259 -11.49 -6.35 -12.09
CA ASP A 259 -12.60 -7.25 -11.81
C ASP A 259 -13.55 -7.33 -13.00
N TYR A 260 -13.85 -6.17 -13.63
CA TYR A 260 -14.75 -6.10 -14.79
C TYR A 260 -14.15 -6.73 -16.06
N PHE A 261 -12.94 -6.28 -16.46
CA PHE A 261 -12.33 -6.71 -17.71
C PHE A 261 -11.51 -8.01 -17.61
N GLY A 262 -10.99 -8.33 -16.45
CA GLY A 262 -10.11 -9.49 -16.24
C GLY A 262 -10.79 -10.70 -15.64
N LEU A 263 -11.86 -10.51 -14.87
CA LEU A 263 -12.59 -11.57 -14.17
C LEU A 263 -14.05 -11.70 -14.62
N ASP A 264 -14.49 -10.91 -15.62
CA ASP A 264 -15.88 -10.84 -16.11
C ASP A 264 -16.92 -10.68 -14.97
N LYS A 265 -16.51 -10.01 -13.87
CA LYS A 265 -17.36 -9.77 -12.72
C LYS A 265 -18.39 -8.69 -13.07
N PRO A 266 -19.71 -8.92 -12.88
CA PRO A 266 -20.72 -7.90 -13.14
C PRO A 266 -20.49 -6.70 -12.19
N ILE A 267 -20.35 -5.51 -12.76
CA ILE A 267 -20.19 -4.26 -12.02
C ILE A 267 -21.48 -3.44 -12.15
N ASN A 268 -22.04 -3.05 -11.02
CA ASN A 268 -23.27 -2.27 -10.99
C ASN A 268 -23.03 -0.77 -11.21
N HIS A 269 -24.09 -0.01 -11.45
CA HIS A 269 -24.00 1.43 -11.71
C HIS A 269 -23.41 2.23 -10.54
N TRP A 270 -23.64 1.80 -9.29
CA TRP A 270 -23.12 2.47 -8.10
C TRP A 270 -21.61 2.31 -7.97
N GLN A 271 -21.09 1.14 -8.33
CA GLN A 271 -19.65 0.88 -8.36
C GLN A 271 -18.96 1.75 -9.42
N TRP A 272 -19.52 1.88 -10.62
CA TRP A 272 -19.02 2.80 -11.64
C TRP A 272 -19.10 4.27 -11.21
N ALA A 273 -20.21 4.68 -10.59
CA ALA A 273 -20.36 6.04 -10.05
C ALA A 273 -19.30 6.31 -8.96
N GLY A 274 -19.02 5.33 -8.09
CA GLY A 274 -17.97 5.39 -7.08
C GLY A 274 -16.58 5.55 -7.69
N ALA A 275 -16.25 4.80 -8.74
CA ALA A 275 -14.99 4.92 -9.45
C ALA A 275 -14.79 6.32 -10.05
N VAL A 276 -15.80 6.84 -10.74
CA VAL A 276 -15.76 8.20 -11.30
C VAL A 276 -15.62 9.24 -10.20
N LEU A 277 -16.38 9.12 -9.10
CA LEU A 277 -16.31 10.04 -7.96
C LEU A 277 -14.91 10.04 -7.34
N THR A 278 -14.29 8.87 -7.15
CA THR A 278 -12.94 8.74 -6.62
C THR A 278 -11.92 9.42 -7.54
N LEU A 279 -12.00 9.18 -8.87
CA LEU A 279 -11.09 9.81 -9.83
C LEU A 279 -11.25 11.33 -9.88
N VAL A 280 -12.49 11.84 -9.84
CA VAL A 280 -12.76 13.29 -9.76
C VAL A 280 -12.19 13.88 -8.49
N ALA A 281 -12.36 13.21 -7.36
CA ALA A 281 -11.80 13.64 -6.08
C ALA A 281 -10.26 13.67 -6.11
N ILE A 282 -9.61 12.64 -6.66
CA ILE A 282 -8.15 12.62 -6.85
C ILE A 282 -7.71 13.83 -7.70
N TYR A 283 -8.39 14.06 -8.82
CA TYR A 283 -8.08 15.20 -9.68
C TYR A 283 -8.22 16.54 -8.95
N LEU A 284 -9.31 16.76 -8.23
CA LEU A 284 -9.53 17.99 -7.46
C LEU A 284 -8.46 18.18 -6.36
N GLY A 285 -8.09 17.11 -5.67
CA GLY A 285 -7.07 17.15 -4.61
C GLY A 285 -5.65 17.39 -5.11
N THR A 286 -5.37 17.09 -6.40
CA THR A 286 -4.08 17.40 -7.03
C THR A 286 -3.97 18.85 -7.51
N GLN A 287 -5.10 19.58 -7.60
CA GLN A 287 -5.09 20.97 -8.00
C GLN A 287 -4.37 21.82 -6.95
N LYS A 288 -3.33 22.54 -7.36
CA LYS A 288 -2.70 23.55 -6.51
C LYS A 288 -3.72 24.64 -6.24
N SER A 289 -3.94 24.96 -4.96
CA SER A 289 -4.69 26.18 -4.61
C SER A 289 -4.02 27.36 -5.31
N LYS A 290 -4.77 28.05 -6.18
CA LYS A 290 -4.32 29.30 -6.84
C LYS A 290 -4.37 30.50 -5.91
N THR A 291 -4.46 30.30 -4.59
CA THR A 291 -4.59 31.37 -3.61
C THR A 291 -3.39 31.38 -2.67
N SER A 292 -2.42 32.19 -2.93
CA SER A 292 -1.85 33.36 -2.22
C SER A 292 -0.51 33.69 -2.76
#